data_15e63dc8867cb0a473c442196308264e
#
_entry.id   15e63dc8867cb0a473c442196308264e
#
_cell.length_a   1.000
_cell.length_b   1.000
_cell.length_c   1.000
_cell.angle_alpha   90.00
_cell.angle_beta   90.00
_cell.angle_gamma   90.00
#
_symmetry.space_group_name_H-M   'P 1'
#
loop_
_entity.id
_entity.type
_entity.pdbx_description
1 polymer ?
#
loop_
_entity_poly.entity_id
_entity_poly.type
_entity_poly.pdbx_seq_one_letter_code
_entity_poly.pdbx_strand_id
1 'polypeptide(L)'
;MAINKSEMSLDREELKRTAAGYHDRGFNCAQSVICALAPHVGLDPKTAFSIAEGFGAGMGGMTETCGAISGGIMALGQVQSSGFDAPGSKGATYRRARAYCDAFREKNGSTVCRELKGVDAASGPLRSCAGCIDDAIDLFCDIMNEQGTHVA
;
A
#
# COMPACT_ATOMS: atom_id res chain seq x y z
N MET A 1 -16.57 -4.10 -10.47
CA MET A 1 -16.30 -3.86 -11.89
C MET A 1 -14.83 -4.17 -12.15
N ALA A 2 -14.52 -4.97 -13.16
CA ALA A 2 -13.12 -5.29 -13.49
C ALA A 2 -12.45 -4.03 -14.07
N ILE A 3 -11.28 -3.69 -13.54
CA ILE A 3 -10.49 -2.58 -14.05
C ILE A 3 -9.73 -3.06 -15.27
N ASN A 4 -9.84 -2.33 -16.37
CA ASN A 4 -9.01 -2.59 -17.52
C ASN A 4 -7.60 -2.10 -17.21
N LYS A 5 -6.68 -3.03 -16.95
CA LYS A 5 -5.29 -2.73 -16.58
C LYS A 5 -4.56 -1.90 -17.66
N SER A 6 -4.94 -2.05 -18.93
CA SER A 6 -4.33 -1.31 -20.03
C SER A 6 -4.73 0.17 -20.06
N GLU A 7 -5.80 0.54 -19.35
CA GLU A 7 -6.28 1.92 -19.27
C GLU A 7 -5.84 2.65 -18.00
N MET A 8 -5.19 1.93 -17.07
CA MET A 8 -4.72 2.53 -15.83
C MET A 8 -3.50 3.40 -16.10
N SER A 9 -3.64 4.70 -15.85
CA SER A 9 -2.53 5.66 -15.92
C SER A 9 -2.26 6.18 -14.51
N LEU A 10 -1.01 6.05 -14.06
CA LEU A 10 -0.59 6.45 -12.73
C LEU A 10 0.51 7.49 -12.82
N ASP A 11 0.35 8.59 -12.10
CA ASP A 11 1.40 9.58 -11.87
C ASP A 11 1.93 9.37 -10.44
N ARG A 12 3.10 8.79 -10.35
CA ARG A 12 3.77 8.42 -9.10
C ARG A 12 3.93 9.58 -8.14
N GLU A 13 4.39 10.71 -8.63
CA GLU A 13 4.64 11.89 -7.80
C GLU A 13 3.33 12.52 -7.31
N GLU A 14 2.31 12.54 -8.13
CA GLU A 14 0.98 13.00 -7.72
C GLU A 14 0.38 12.09 -6.65
N LEU A 15 0.49 10.77 -6.81
CA LEU A 15 0.02 9.80 -5.82
C LEU A 15 0.72 9.99 -4.47
N LYS A 16 2.04 10.21 -4.48
CA LYS A 16 2.79 10.49 -3.25
C LYS A 16 2.33 11.77 -2.57
N ARG A 17 2.11 12.84 -3.33
CA ARG A 17 1.60 14.11 -2.79
C ARG A 17 0.21 13.93 -2.19
N THR A 18 -0.66 13.19 -2.87
CA THR A 18 -2.02 12.90 -2.40
C THR A 18 -1.99 12.11 -1.09
N ALA A 19 -1.19 11.06 -1.02
CA ALA A 19 -1.05 10.24 0.19
C ALA A 19 -0.47 11.05 1.35
N ALA A 20 0.56 11.86 1.11
CA ALA A 20 1.14 12.75 2.11
C ALA A 20 0.10 13.76 2.63
N GLY A 21 -0.71 14.33 1.74
CA GLY A 21 -1.78 15.25 2.11
C GLY A 21 -2.83 14.59 3.01
N TYR A 22 -3.21 13.36 2.75
CA TYR A 22 -4.10 12.60 3.63
C TYR A 22 -3.47 12.37 5.00
N HIS A 23 -2.20 11.98 5.03
CA HIS A 23 -1.47 11.78 6.29
C HIS A 23 -1.41 13.06 7.13
N ASP A 24 -1.17 14.20 6.49
CA ASP A 24 -1.16 15.51 7.15
C ASP A 24 -2.53 15.89 7.73
N ARG A 25 -3.61 15.37 7.14
CA ARG A 25 -4.98 15.57 7.60
C ARG A 25 -5.40 14.61 8.71
N GLY A 26 -4.51 13.72 9.16
CA GLY A 26 -4.79 12.78 10.24
C GLY A 26 -5.19 11.37 9.80
N PHE A 27 -5.11 11.05 8.51
CA PHE A 27 -5.30 9.67 8.04
C PHE A 27 -4.13 8.82 8.53
N ASN A 28 -4.37 7.58 8.92
CA ASN A 28 -3.27 6.68 9.28
C ASN A 28 -2.53 6.20 8.01
N CYS A 29 -1.44 5.47 8.20
CA CYS A 29 -0.60 5.02 7.07
C CYS A 29 -1.38 4.19 6.05
N ALA A 30 -2.22 3.26 6.52
CA ALA A 30 -3.02 2.41 5.64
C ALA A 30 -4.05 3.23 4.86
N GLN A 31 -4.77 4.11 5.56
CA GLN A 31 -5.76 4.99 4.94
C GLN A 31 -5.12 5.93 3.91
N SER A 32 -3.97 6.51 4.24
CA SER A 32 -3.25 7.43 3.35
C SER A 32 -2.90 6.77 2.02
N VAL A 33 -2.37 5.56 2.05
CA VAL A 33 -1.98 4.81 0.85
C VAL A 33 -3.19 4.36 0.05
N ILE A 34 -4.13 3.65 0.68
CA ILE A 34 -5.25 3.08 -0.06
C ILE A 34 -6.20 4.16 -0.60
N CYS A 35 -6.42 5.25 0.14
CA CYS A 35 -7.28 6.33 -0.35
C CYS A 35 -6.66 7.09 -1.52
N ALA A 36 -5.34 7.25 -1.56
CA ALA A 36 -4.65 7.82 -2.71
C ALA A 36 -4.78 6.93 -3.94
N LEU A 37 -4.67 5.62 -3.77
CA LEU A 37 -4.75 4.65 -4.87
C LEU A 37 -6.17 4.31 -5.29
N ALA A 38 -7.15 4.43 -4.39
CA ALA A 38 -8.52 3.96 -4.60
C ALA A 38 -9.18 4.43 -5.90
N PRO A 39 -9.12 5.73 -6.28
CA PRO A 39 -9.74 6.17 -7.53
C PRO A 39 -9.14 5.51 -8.77
N HIS A 40 -7.86 5.13 -8.70
CA HIS A 40 -7.12 4.54 -9.82
C HIS A 40 -7.34 3.04 -9.96
N VAL A 41 -7.82 2.40 -8.89
CA VAL A 41 -8.06 0.94 -8.87
C VAL A 41 -9.56 0.59 -8.83
N GLY A 42 -10.43 1.58 -9.03
CA GLY A 42 -11.88 1.37 -9.07
C GLY A 42 -12.49 1.06 -7.70
N LEU A 43 -11.90 1.58 -6.64
CA LEU A 43 -12.38 1.40 -5.27
C LEU A 43 -12.92 2.75 -4.75
N ASP A 44 -14.08 2.73 -4.10
CA ASP A 44 -14.62 3.93 -3.47
C ASP A 44 -13.72 4.39 -2.32
N PRO A 45 -13.20 5.63 -2.35
CA PRO A 45 -12.30 6.12 -1.31
C PRO A 45 -12.88 6.12 0.10
N LYS A 46 -14.17 6.36 0.25
CA LYS A 46 -14.82 6.37 1.57
C LYS A 46 -14.91 4.97 2.16
N THR A 47 -15.21 3.99 1.32
CA THR A 47 -15.20 2.57 1.72
C THR A 47 -13.78 2.14 2.07
N ALA A 48 -12.80 2.51 1.24
CA ALA A 48 -11.39 2.23 1.49
C ALA A 48 -10.93 2.81 2.83
N PHE A 49 -11.30 4.05 3.13
CA PHE A 49 -10.97 4.72 4.38
C PHE A 49 -11.46 3.91 5.59
N SER A 50 -12.73 3.52 5.57
CA SER A 50 -13.33 2.78 6.69
C SER A 50 -12.73 1.40 6.89
N ILE A 51 -12.50 0.65 5.81
CA ILE A 51 -11.93 -0.71 5.89
C ILE A 51 -10.47 -0.68 6.35
N ALA A 52 -9.72 0.33 5.96
CA ALA A 52 -8.31 0.43 6.27
C ALA A 52 -8.02 0.96 7.69
N GLU A 53 -9.01 1.49 8.39
CA GLU A 53 -8.80 2.19 9.68
C GLU A 53 -8.08 1.32 10.71
N GLY A 54 -8.45 0.05 10.85
CA GLY A 54 -7.83 -0.85 11.82
C GLY A 54 -6.43 -1.34 11.44
N PHE A 55 -5.99 -1.09 10.22
CA PHE A 55 -4.66 -1.51 9.74
C PHE A 55 -3.56 -0.49 10.05
N GLY A 56 -3.92 0.71 10.48
CA GLY A 56 -2.95 1.73 10.88
C GLY A 56 -2.20 1.33 12.15
N ALA A 57 -1.03 1.92 12.34
CA ALA A 57 -0.15 1.62 13.50
C ALA A 57 0.12 0.11 13.67
N GLY A 58 0.39 -0.58 12.58
CA GLY A 58 0.67 -2.02 12.61
C GLY A 58 -0.42 -2.82 13.33
N MET A 59 -1.65 -2.71 12.86
CA MET A 59 -2.84 -3.34 13.44
C MET A 59 -3.18 -2.78 14.85
N GLY A 60 -2.94 -1.48 15.05
CA GLY A 60 -3.32 -0.77 16.26
C GLY A 60 -2.32 -0.80 17.39
N GLY A 61 -1.50 -1.84 17.50
CA GLY A 61 -0.54 -2.02 18.59
C GLY A 61 0.92 -1.95 18.17
N MET A 62 1.20 -1.58 16.96
CA MET A 62 2.54 -1.51 16.35
C MET A 62 3.29 -2.84 16.25
N THR A 63 2.64 -3.95 16.58
CA THR A 63 3.25 -5.29 16.61
C THR A 63 3.23 -6.02 15.27
N GLU A 64 2.41 -5.53 14.33
CA GLU A 64 2.17 -6.22 13.06
C GLU A 64 2.70 -5.40 11.88
N THR A 65 2.36 -5.84 10.67
CA THR A 65 2.82 -5.22 9.41
C THR A 65 2.50 -3.73 9.36
N CYS A 66 3.44 -2.94 8.85
CA CYS A 66 3.26 -1.50 8.61
C CYS A 66 1.99 -1.24 7.80
N GLY A 67 1.17 -0.28 8.27
CA GLY A 67 -0.08 0.07 7.62
C GLY A 67 0.07 0.55 6.17
N ALA A 68 1.18 1.19 5.84
CA ALA A 68 1.45 1.62 4.47
C ALA A 68 1.54 0.41 3.51
N ILE A 69 2.19 -0.66 3.94
CA ILE A 69 2.26 -1.93 3.19
C ILE A 69 0.85 -2.51 3.03
N SER A 70 0.09 -2.58 4.12
CA SER A 70 -1.28 -3.11 4.09
C SER A 70 -2.16 -2.35 3.10
N GLY A 71 -2.08 -1.02 3.08
CA GLY A 71 -2.81 -0.18 2.12
C GLY A 71 -2.43 -0.46 0.66
N GLY A 72 -1.14 -0.60 0.39
CA GLY A 72 -0.64 -0.95 -0.95
C GLY A 72 -1.10 -2.33 -1.40
N ILE A 73 -1.09 -3.30 -0.50
CA ILE A 73 -1.55 -4.67 -0.79
C ILE A 73 -3.06 -4.73 -1.02
N MET A 74 -3.85 -3.91 -0.32
CA MET A 74 -5.28 -3.78 -0.60
C MET A 74 -5.53 -3.33 -2.05
N ALA A 75 -4.80 -2.31 -2.50
CA ALA A 75 -4.90 -1.83 -3.88
C ALA A 75 -4.46 -2.91 -4.88
N LEU A 76 -3.40 -3.63 -4.57
CA LEU A 76 -2.91 -4.75 -5.38
C LEU A 76 -3.97 -5.85 -5.51
N GLY A 77 -4.62 -6.21 -4.41
CA GLY A 77 -5.71 -7.18 -4.40
C GLY A 77 -6.87 -6.72 -5.27
N GLN A 78 -7.24 -5.46 -5.19
CA GLN A 78 -8.31 -4.89 -6.00
C GLN A 78 -8.02 -5.04 -7.51
N VAL A 79 -6.77 -4.83 -7.92
CA VAL A 79 -6.36 -4.94 -9.32
C VAL A 79 -6.24 -6.41 -9.77
N GLN A 80 -5.74 -7.29 -8.89
CA GLN A 80 -5.42 -8.68 -9.23
C GLN A 80 -6.58 -9.65 -9.11
N SER A 81 -7.55 -9.34 -8.25
CA SER A 81 -8.63 -10.27 -7.94
C SER A 81 -9.50 -10.58 -9.18
N SER A 82 -9.81 -11.84 -9.36
CA SER A 82 -10.80 -12.29 -10.37
C SER A 82 -12.25 -12.10 -9.92
N GLY A 83 -12.45 -11.66 -8.67
CA GLY A 83 -13.76 -11.27 -8.15
C GLY A 83 -14.49 -12.36 -7.38
N PHE A 84 -15.56 -11.95 -6.72
CA PHE A 84 -16.35 -12.76 -5.82
C PHE A 84 -16.96 -14.00 -6.50
N ASP A 85 -17.44 -13.83 -7.73
CA ASP A 85 -18.17 -14.89 -8.44
C ASP A 85 -17.24 -15.92 -9.10
N ALA A 86 -15.93 -15.63 -9.18
CA ALA A 86 -14.97 -16.53 -9.84
C ALA A 86 -13.66 -16.57 -9.03
N PRO A 87 -13.66 -17.11 -7.79
CA PRO A 87 -12.50 -17.12 -6.91
C PRO A 87 -11.40 -18.07 -7.41
N GLY A 88 -10.35 -17.54 -8.00
CA GLY A 88 -9.25 -18.36 -8.53
C GLY A 88 -7.92 -17.63 -8.61
N SER A 89 -7.92 -16.33 -8.30
CA SER A 89 -6.76 -15.47 -8.51
C SER A 89 -5.78 -15.42 -7.33
N LYS A 90 -6.13 -15.97 -6.16
CA LYS A 90 -5.35 -15.77 -4.93
C LYS A 90 -3.86 -16.14 -5.07
N GLY A 91 -3.54 -17.21 -5.77
CA GLY A 91 -2.15 -17.62 -5.96
C GLY A 91 -1.31 -16.59 -6.70
N ALA A 92 -1.87 -15.97 -7.73
CA ALA A 92 -1.22 -14.90 -8.47
C ALA A 92 -1.07 -13.65 -7.59
N THR A 93 -2.10 -13.31 -6.84
CA THR A 93 -2.08 -12.18 -5.90
C THR A 93 -1.03 -12.39 -4.82
N TYR A 94 -0.91 -13.60 -4.27
CA TYR A 94 0.08 -13.92 -3.24
C TYR A 94 1.51 -13.72 -3.72
N ARG A 95 1.82 -14.10 -4.96
CA ARG A 95 3.16 -13.88 -5.53
C ARG A 95 3.51 -12.38 -5.57
N ARG A 96 2.56 -11.55 -5.96
CA ARG A 96 2.73 -10.09 -6.01
C ARG A 96 2.84 -9.48 -4.61
N ALA A 97 1.99 -9.91 -3.69
CA ALA A 97 2.02 -9.46 -2.30
C ALA A 97 3.34 -9.82 -1.63
N ARG A 98 3.86 -11.04 -1.87
CA ARG A 98 5.18 -11.45 -1.37
C ARG A 98 6.28 -10.56 -1.94
N ALA A 99 6.28 -10.34 -3.25
CA ALA A 99 7.28 -9.48 -3.90
C ALA A 99 7.24 -8.06 -3.32
N TYR A 100 6.05 -7.54 -3.05
CA TYR A 100 5.85 -6.23 -2.43
C TYR A 100 6.49 -6.17 -1.04
N CYS A 101 6.18 -7.14 -0.17
CA CYS A 101 6.72 -7.21 1.18
C CYS A 101 8.24 -7.40 1.17
N ASP A 102 8.75 -8.26 0.31
CA ASP A 102 10.20 -8.54 0.20
C ASP A 102 10.96 -7.28 -0.24
N ALA A 103 10.44 -6.56 -1.24
CA ALA A 103 11.04 -5.32 -1.72
C ALA A 103 11.04 -4.22 -0.64
N PHE A 104 9.96 -4.11 0.10
CA PHE A 104 9.87 -3.15 1.22
C PHE A 104 10.88 -3.48 2.31
N ARG A 105 10.97 -4.75 2.67
CA ARG A 105 11.93 -5.23 3.69
C ARG A 105 13.37 -5.03 3.25
N GLU A 106 13.68 -5.31 2.00
CA GLU A 106 15.02 -5.09 1.43
C GLU A 106 15.41 -3.61 1.53
N LYS A 107 14.48 -2.72 1.21
CA LYS A 107 14.72 -1.27 1.23
C LYS A 107 14.86 -0.73 2.65
N ASN A 108 14.03 -1.18 3.59
CA ASN A 108 13.88 -0.55 4.91
C ASN A 108 14.32 -1.40 6.10
N GLY A 109 14.67 -2.66 5.87
CA GLY A 109 15.16 -3.56 6.92
C GLY A 109 14.07 -4.34 7.67
N SER A 110 12.81 -3.96 7.55
CA SER A 110 11.68 -4.64 8.20
C SER A 110 10.35 -4.29 7.53
N THR A 111 9.33 -5.09 7.81
CA THR A 111 7.93 -4.80 7.46
C THR A 111 7.09 -4.54 8.71
N VAL A 112 7.65 -4.71 9.91
CA VAL A 112 6.93 -4.62 11.18
C VAL A 112 6.94 -3.18 11.68
N CYS A 113 5.77 -2.66 12.04
CA CYS A 113 5.57 -1.26 12.43
C CYS A 113 6.54 -0.82 13.53
N ARG A 114 6.60 -1.55 14.66
CA ARG A 114 7.46 -1.14 15.78
C ARG A 114 8.95 -1.14 15.43
N GLU A 115 9.38 -2.06 14.58
CA GLU A 115 10.78 -2.12 14.11
C GLU A 115 11.11 -0.93 13.22
N LEU A 116 10.20 -0.59 12.30
CA LEU A 116 10.36 0.58 11.43
C LEU A 116 10.40 1.89 12.23
N LYS A 117 9.56 1.99 13.26
CA LYS A 117 9.52 3.18 14.14
C LYS A 117 10.66 3.21 15.15
N GLY A 118 11.40 2.12 15.30
CA GLY A 118 12.52 2.06 16.23
C GLY A 118 12.10 2.06 17.69
N VAL A 119 10.94 1.51 18.02
CA VAL A 119 10.47 1.39 19.40
C VAL A 119 11.43 0.49 20.18
N ASP A 120 11.97 1.02 21.27
CA ASP A 120 12.99 0.35 22.10
C ASP A 120 14.31 0.04 21.37
N ALA A 121 14.57 0.64 20.19
CA ALA A 121 15.80 0.43 19.43
C ALA A 121 16.78 1.58 19.71
N ALA A 122 18.00 1.23 20.09
CA ALA A 122 19.07 2.20 20.35
C ALA A 122 19.42 3.03 19.11
N SER A 123 19.30 2.43 17.92
CA SER A 123 19.60 3.08 16.63
C SER A 123 18.50 4.01 16.12
N GLY A 124 17.33 4.05 16.80
CA GLY A 124 16.18 4.84 16.36
C GLY A 124 15.40 4.22 15.18
N PRO A 125 14.53 5.01 14.52
CA PRO A 125 13.69 4.53 13.43
C PRO A 125 14.49 4.05 12.22
N LEU A 126 14.03 2.96 11.58
CA LEU A 126 14.56 2.54 10.28
C LEU A 126 13.98 3.41 9.16
N ARG A 127 12.72 3.80 9.29
CA ARG A 127 12.04 4.66 8.31
C ARG A 127 10.91 5.44 8.99
N SER A 128 10.70 6.69 8.60
CA SER A 128 9.56 7.48 9.08
C SER A 128 8.23 6.96 8.50
N CYS A 129 7.12 7.27 9.16
CA CYS A 129 5.79 6.94 8.62
C CYS A 129 5.57 7.57 7.24
N ALA A 130 5.94 8.81 7.06
CA ALA A 130 5.87 9.49 5.77
C ALA A 130 6.71 8.78 4.71
N GLY A 131 7.91 8.33 5.06
CA GLY A 131 8.77 7.55 4.18
C GLY A 131 8.19 6.19 3.82
N CYS A 132 7.57 5.51 4.79
CA CYS A 132 6.89 4.23 4.53
C CYS A 132 5.72 4.41 3.54
N ILE A 133 4.97 5.50 3.66
CA ILE A 133 3.88 5.84 2.74
C ILE A 133 4.43 6.07 1.32
N ASP A 134 5.49 6.85 1.17
CA ASP A 134 6.15 7.07 -0.11
C ASP A 134 6.61 5.76 -0.75
N ASP A 135 7.29 4.93 0.03
CA ASP A 135 7.81 3.64 -0.45
C ASP A 135 6.69 2.69 -0.87
N ALA A 136 5.58 2.69 -0.13
CA ALA A 136 4.40 1.88 -0.47
C ALA A 136 3.81 2.27 -1.83
N ILE A 137 3.72 3.56 -2.11
CA ILE A 137 3.26 4.07 -3.41
C ILE A 137 4.25 3.67 -4.52
N ASP A 138 5.55 3.88 -4.29
CA ASP A 138 6.59 3.50 -5.26
C ASP A 138 6.52 2.03 -5.63
N LEU A 139 6.41 1.15 -4.64
CA LEU A 139 6.35 -0.29 -4.87
C LEU A 139 5.08 -0.71 -5.62
N PHE A 140 3.95 -0.09 -5.31
CA PHE A 140 2.72 -0.32 -6.08
C PHE A 140 2.91 0.05 -7.54
N CYS A 141 3.48 1.23 -7.81
CA CYS A 141 3.75 1.69 -9.16
C CYS A 141 4.74 0.78 -9.89
N ASP A 142 5.79 0.31 -9.21
CA ASP A 142 6.77 -0.60 -9.79
C ASP A 142 6.11 -1.93 -10.21
N ILE A 143 5.26 -2.50 -9.37
CA ILE A 143 4.54 -3.74 -9.68
C ILE A 143 3.58 -3.52 -10.86
N MET A 144 2.90 -2.38 -10.92
CA MET A 144 2.03 -2.06 -12.04
C MET A 144 2.80 -1.91 -13.35
N ASN A 145 4.00 -1.32 -13.32
CA ASN A 145 4.87 -1.23 -14.49
C ASN A 145 5.25 -2.60 -15.02
N GLU A 146 5.58 -3.55 -14.17
CA GLU A 146 5.87 -4.93 -14.56
C GLU A 146 4.68 -5.60 -15.28
N GLN A 147 3.45 -5.10 -15.05
CA GLN A 147 2.23 -5.58 -15.67
C GLN A 147 1.87 -4.82 -16.96
N GLY A 148 2.72 -3.92 -17.43
CA GLY A 148 2.47 -3.11 -18.62
C GLY A 148 1.59 -1.89 -18.39
N THR A 149 1.29 -1.54 -17.13
CA THR A 149 0.58 -0.31 -16.77
C THR A 149 1.52 0.89 -16.92
N HIS A 150 1.02 1.97 -17.52
CA HIS A 150 1.84 3.19 -17.65
C HIS A 150 1.91 3.93 -16.32
N VAL A 151 3.13 4.19 -15.86
CA VAL A 151 3.41 5.00 -14.66
C VAL A 151 4.41 6.09 -15.04
N ALA A 152 4.01 7.31 -14.80
CA ALA A 152 4.86 8.47 -15.04
C ALA A 152 5.91 8.65 -13.92
#